data_cc4440c149300a4e2bb15689070aae47
#
_entry.id   cc4440c149300a4e2bb15689070aae47
#
_cell.length_a   1.000
_cell.length_b   1.000
_cell.length_c   1.000
_cell.angle_alpha   90.00
_cell.angle_beta   90.00
_cell.angle_gamma   90.00
#
_symmetry.space_group_name_H-M   'P 1'
#
loop_
_entity.id
_entity.type
_entity.pdbx_description
1 polymer ?
#
loop_
_entity_poly.entity_id
_entity_poly.type
_entity_poly.pdbx_seq_one_letter_code
_entity_poly.pdbx_strand_id
1 'polypeptide(L)'
;MIYPCFFPHSYVAKRCSVQNVNIIMNADLLKLYLATDDRWIDSEESCTEIVSAVRGGVTMVQLRLKQAKASLLFRLGQKLLQELRPYNVPLIINDRVDIMLALGADGVHIGRGDLPLPEVRRLTGAKIVGYSVNTLEHLYYAEANGADYVGVGPVFSTGTKTDTGPVLGQKGLAAIIEAAHIPCVAIGGVNTTNVDMVMAAGAAGCCVVSAVLGATDPRQAADELYKRISKS
;
A
#
# COMPACT_ATOMS: atom_id res chain seq x y z
N MET A 1 17.76 -1.38 -56.36
CA MET A 1 17.44 -2.75 -55.91
C MET A 1 16.61 -2.63 -54.64
N ILE A 2 15.31 -2.85 -54.71
CA ILE A 2 14.36 -2.73 -53.61
C ILE A 2 14.10 -4.15 -53.14
N TYR A 3 14.47 -4.47 -51.89
CA TYR A 3 14.11 -5.74 -51.26
C TYR A 3 12.72 -5.64 -50.64
N PRO A 4 11.78 -6.54 -50.96
CA PRO A 4 10.49 -6.58 -50.27
C PRO A 4 10.62 -7.31 -48.93
N CYS A 5 10.26 -6.65 -47.84
CA CYS A 5 10.06 -7.30 -46.56
C CYS A 5 8.78 -8.14 -46.59
N PHE A 6 8.94 -9.45 -46.57
CA PHE A 6 7.85 -10.40 -46.31
C PHE A 6 7.61 -10.50 -44.81
N PHE A 7 6.47 -10.03 -44.34
CA PHE A 7 5.95 -10.36 -42.99
C PHE A 7 5.00 -11.55 -43.14
N PRO A 8 5.23 -12.69 -42.48
CA PRO A 8 4.26 -13.76 -42.48
C PRO A 8 3.07 -13.39 -41.56
N HIS A 9 1.89 -13.29 -42.16
CA HIS A 9 0.61 -13.24 -41.43
C HIS A 9 0.38 -14.61 -40.77
N SER A 10 0.38 -14.66 -39.42
CA SER A 10 -0.45 -15.51 -38.59
C SER A 10 0.09 -15.53 -37.15
N TYR A 11 -0.02 -14.41 -36.42
CA TYR A 11 -0.02 -14.50 -34.98
C TYR A 11 -1.47 -14.66 -34.51
N VAL A 12 -1.90 -15.91 -34.42
CA VAL A 12 -3.09 -16.25 -33.64
C VAL A 12 -2.72 -16.00 -32.17
N ALA A 13 -3.18 -14.88 -31.62
CA ALA A 13 -3.10 -14.61 -30.19
C ALA A 13 -3.86 -15.73 -29.47
N LYS A 14 -3.17 -16.73 -28.95
CA LYS A 14 -3.72 -17.61 -27.93
C LYS A 14 -4.11 -16.71 -26.76
N ARG A 15 -5.41 -16.55 -26.56
CA ARG A 15 -5.95 -16.03 -25.29
C ARG A 15 -5.44 -16.99 -24.21
N CYS A 16 -4.40 -16.57 -23.51
CA CYS A 16 -4.02 -17.18 -22.26
C CYS A 16 -5.16 -16.85 -21.29
N SER A 17 -6.01 -17.82 -21.02
CA SER A 17 -6.97 -17.73 -19.92
C SER A 17 -6.15 -17.69 -18.63
N VAL A 18 -5.88 -16.49 -18.14
CA VAL A 18 -5.39 -16.30 -16.77
C VAL A 18 -6.51 -16.85 -15.88
N GLN A 19 -6.33 -18.05 -15.37
CA GLN A 19 -7.15 -18.53 -14.28
C GLN A 19 -6.99 -17.50 -13.16
N ASN A 20 -8.07 -16.80 -12.83
CA ASN A 20 -8.17 -15.96 -11.66
C ASN A 20 -7.98 -16.85 -10.43
N VAL A 21 -6.75 -17.06 -10.03
CA VAL A 21 -6.46 -17.50 -8.68
C VAL A 21 -6.73 -16.29 -7.82
N ASN A 22 -7.93 -16.19 -7.25
CA ASN A 22 -8.23 -15.25 -6.18
C ASN A 22 -7.33 -15.63 -4.99
N ILE A 23 -6.13 -15.09 -4.95
CA ILE A 23 -5.31 -15.12 -3.74
C ILE A 23 -6.02 -14.16 -2.79
N ILE A 24 -6.82 -14.69 -1.87
CA ILE A 24 -7.44 -13.92 -0.80
C ILE A 24 -6.28 -13.31 -0.01
N MET A 25 -6.18 -11.98 -0.03
CA MET A 25 -5.17 -11.27 0.72
C MET A 25 -5.30 -11.60 2.21
N ASN A 26 -4.20 -12.02 2.83
CA ASN A 26 -4.18 -12.21 4.29
C ASN A 26 -4.36 -10.84 4.98
N ALA A 27 -5.51 -10.63 5.60
CA ALA A 27 -5.84 -9.38 6.30
C ALA A 27 -4.88 -9.06 7.46
N ASP A 28 -4.23 -10.07 8.06
CA ASP A 28 -3.23 -9.86 9.11
C ASP A 28 -2.05 -9.01 8.66
N LEU A 29 -1.73 -9.01 7.38
CA LEU A 29 -0.69 -8.15 6.81
C LEU A 29 -1.06 -6.66 6.89
N LEU A 30 -2.33 -6.33 7.02
CA LEU A 30 -2.83 -4.95 7.06
C LEU A 30 -2.98 -4.39 8.48
N LYS A 31 -2.78 -5.20 9.54
CA LYS A 31 -2.98 -4.78 10.94
C LYS A 31 -2.27 -3.48 11.26
N LEU A 32 -0.97 -3.43 11.13
CA LEU A 32 -0.20 -2.20 11.30
C LEU A 32 0.66 -1.96 10.05
N TYR A 33 0.16 -1.16 9.16
CA TYR A 33 0.77 -0.83 7.88
C TYR A 33 1.55 0.50 8.01
N LEU A 34 2.86 0.48 7.80
CA LEU A 34 3.70 1.67 7.85
C LEU A 34 3.94 2.19 6.44
N ALA A 35 3.49 3.40 6.12
CA ALA A 35 3.91 4.11 4.92
C ALA A 35 5.02 5.11 5.25
N THR A 36 6.00 5.25 4.35
CA THR A 36 7.09 6.23 4.50
C THR A 36 6.73 7.59 3.93
N ASP A 37 7.57 8.59 4.22
CA ASP A 37 7.42 9.94 3.71
C ASP A 37 8.80 10.60 3.60
N ASP A 38 8.98 11.47 2.61
CA ASP A 38 10.25 12.16 2.31
C ASP A 38 10.84 12.94 3.51
N ARG A 39 10.03 13.26 4.51
CA ARG A 39 10.48 13.99 5.72
C ARG A 39 11.32 13.15 6.67
N TRP A 40 11.22 11.84 6.62
CA TRP A 40 11.90 10.92 7.55
C TRP A 40 12.80 9.93 6.84
N ILE A 41 12.53 9.65 5.55
CA ILE A 41 13.27 8.65 4.80
C ILE A 41 13.90 9.33 3.59
N ASP A 42 15.19 9.62 3.65
CA ASP A 42 15.95 10.35 2.63
C ASP A 42 17.26 9.64 2.25
N SER A 43 17.67 8.63 3.01
CA SER A 43 18.92 7.90 2.84
C SER A 43 18.78 6.43 3.22
N GLU A 44 19.81 5.64 2.94
CA GLU A 44 19.85 4.22 3.33
C GLU A 44 19.94 4.03 4.85
N GLU A 45 20.56 4.96 5.54
CA GLU A 45 20.68 4.95 7.00
C GLU A 45 19.31 5.10 7.66
N SER A 46 18.42 5.94 7.09
CA SER A 46 17.07 6.14 7.61
C SER A 46 16.17 4.91 7.50
N CYS A 47 16.54 3.88 6.69
CA CYS A 47 15.84 2.60 6.68
C CYS A 47 15.89 1.86 8.02
N THR A 48 16.85 2.17 8.90
CA THR A 48 16.95 1.58 10.25
C THR A 48 15.72 1.89 11.10
N GLU A 49 15.11 3.06 10.92
CA GLU A 49 13.89 3.46 11.61
C GLU A 49 12.69 2.59 11.21
N ILE A 50 12.63 2.21 9.92
CA ILE A 50 11.60 1.29 9.42
C ILE A 50 11.77 -0.09 10.03
N VAL A 51 13.00 -0.61 10.07
CA VAL A 51 13.30 -1.91 10.70
C VAL A 51 13.03 -1.89 12.20
N SER A 52 13.32 -0.77 12.87
CA SER A 52 12.99 -0.56 14.26
C SER A 52 11.47 -0.66 14.50
N ALA A 53 10.66 0.00 13.67
CA ALA A 53 9.21 -0.09 13.71
C ALA A 53 8.68 -1.51 13.43
N VAL A 54 9.31 -2.25 12.50
CA VAL A 54 8.97 -3.65 12.21
C VAL A 54 9.19 -4.53 13.44
N ARG A 55 10.26 -4.31 14.18
CA ARG A 55 10.49 -5.00 15.47
C ARG A 55 9.46 -4.63 16.55
N GLY A 56 8.75 -3.52 16.37
CA GLY A 56 7.62 -3.08 17.18
C GLY A 56 6.26 -3.62 16.75
N GLY A 57 6.19 -4.40 15.64
CA GLY A 57 4.94 -5.03 15.22
C GLY A 57 4.33 -4.51 13.91
N VAL A 58 5.05 -3.70 13.13
CA VAL A 58 4.64 -3.35 11.76
C VAL A 58 4.54 -4.62 10.91
N THR A 59 3.40 -4.81 10.24
CA THR A 59 3.06 -6.02 9.48
C THR A 59 3.19 -5.85 7.96
N MET A 60 3.26 -4.62 7.47
CA MET A 60 3.47 -4.26 6.06
C MET A 60 4.19 -2.91 5.97
N VAL A 61 5.07 -2.75 5.00
CA VAL A 61 5.76 -1.48 4.74
C VAL A 61 5.43 -0.98 3.33
N GLN A 62 5.14 0.32 3.20
CA GLN A 62 5.01 1.00 1.92
C GLN A 62 6.13 2.03 1.76
N LEU A 63 7.00 1.83 0.78
CA LEU A 63 7.99 2.83 0.40
C LEU A 63 7.31 3.92 -0.45
N ARG A 64 7.06 5.07 0.18
CA ARG A 64 6.41 6.23 -0.41
C ARG A 64 7.31 7.45 -0.25
N LEU A 65 7.90 7.89 -1.36
CA LEU A 65 8.75 9.08 -1.47
C LEU A 65 8.34 9.83 -2.73
N LYS A 66 7.54 10.88 -2.57
CA LYS A 66 6.93 11.61 -3.70
C LYS A 66 7.92 12.48 -4.45
N GLN A 67 8.98 12.94 -3.78
CA GLN A 67 9.99 13.84 -4.33
C GLN A 67 11.29 13.12 -4.75
N ALA A 68 11.43 11.84 -4.39
CA ALA A 68 12.64 11.10 -4.65
C ALA A 68 12.82 10.78 -6.14
N LYS A 69 14.06 10.88 -6.62
CA LYS A 69 14.44 10.36 -7.94
C LYS A 69 14.29 8.84 -7.98
N ALA A 70 13.98 8.28 -9.15
CA ALA A 70 13.83 6.83 -9.34
C ALA A 70 15.04 6.03 -8.85
N SER A 71 16.27 6.54 -9.04
CA SER A 71 17.49 5.88 -8.59
C SER A 71 17.60 5.76 -7.06
N LEU A 72 17.16 6.78 -6.32
CA LEU A 72 17.12 6.72 -4.85
C LEU A 72 16.03 5.77 -4.38
N LEU A 73 14.81 5.89 -4.94
CA LEU A 73 13.69 5.00 -4.62
C LEU A 73 14.05 3.52 -4.85
N PHE A 74 14.76 3.24 -5.93
CA PHE A 74 15.22 1.89 -6.26
C PHE A 74 16.25 1.37 -5.21
N ARG A 75 17.30 2.17 -4.88
CA ARG A 75 18.29 1.76 -3.87
C ARG A 75 17.66 1.52 -2.50
N LEU A 76 16.79 2.43 -2.05
CA LEU A 76 16.07 2.26 -0.78
C LEU A 76 15.17 1.02 -0.80
N GLY A 77 14.49 0.78 -1.92
CA GLY A 77 13.68 -0.42 -2.12
C GLY A 77 14.51 -1.70 -2.04
N GLN A 78 15.70 -1.75 -2.67
CA GLN A 78 16.61 -2.91 -2.57
C GLN A 78 17.05 -3.15 -1.13
N LYS A 79 17.44 -2.09 -0.41
CA LYS A 79 17.84 -2.20 1.00
C LYS A 79 16.68 -2.70 1.85
N LEU A 80 15.51 -2.11 1.72
CA LEU A 80 14.33 -2.52 2.50
C LEU A 80 13.92 -3.97 2.22
N LEU A 81 13.96 -4.44 0.97
CA LEU A 81 13.69 -5.85 0.66
C LEU A 81 14.63 -6.80 1.40
N GLN A 82 15.91 -6.46 1.52
CA GLN A 82 16.88 -7.25 2.27
C GLN A 82 16.60 -7.22 3.77
N GLU A 83 16.35 -6.05 4.33
CA GLU A 83 16.14 -5.82 5.77
C GLU A 83 14.80 -6.38 6.27
N LEU A 84 13.74 -6.37 5.45
CA LEU A 84 12.41 -6.85 5.82
C LEU A 84 12.24 -8.37 5.68
N ARG A 85 13.05 -9.01 4.83
CA ARG A 85 12.98 -10.44 4.54
C ARG A 85 13.04 -11.33 5.80
N PRO A 86 13.92 -11.09 6.79
CA PRO A 86 13.98 -11.91 8.01
C PRO A 86 12.70 -11.85 8.86
N TYR A 87 11.87 -10.82 8.67
CA TYR A 87 10.63 -10.60 9.42
C TYR A 87 9.40 -11.05 8.65
N ASN A 88 9.52 -11.50 7.39
CA ASN A 88 8.40 -11.81 6.48
C ASN A 88 7.42 -10.63 6.32
N VAL A 89 7.90 -9.40 6.39
CA VAL A 89 7.12 -8.18 6.21
C VAL A 89 7.18 -7.76 4.74
N PRO A 90 6.05 -7.73 4.00
CA PRO A 90 6.03 -7.37 2.60
C PRO A 90 6.35 -5.89 2.38
N LEU A 91 7.05 -5.62 1.26
CA LEU A 91 7.34 -4.28 0.77
C LEU A 91 6.42 -3.91 -0.39
N ILE A 92 5.66 -2.85 -0.20
CA ILE A 92 4.77 -2.25 -1.19
C ILE A 92 5.42 -0.96 -1.72
N ILE A 93 5.43 -0.76 -3.04
CA ILE A 93 5.92 0.47 -3.66
C ILE A 93 4.74 1.39 -3.94
N ASN A 94 4.84 2.65 -3.53
CA ASN A 94 3.79 3.63 -3.79
C ASN A 94 3.86 4.16 -5.25
N ASP A 95 2.77 4.15 -5.99
CA ASP A 95 2.54 4.68 -7.36
C ASP A 95 3.42 4.08 -8.47
N ARG A 96 4.67 3.76 -8.20
CA ARG A 96 5.71 3.42 -9.17
C ARG A 96 5.73 1.93 -9.50
N VAL A 97 4.84 1.51 -10.42
CA VAL A 97 4.75 0.13 -10.93
C VAL A 97 6.07 -0.33 -11.57
N ASP A 98 6.74 0.55 -12.31
CA ASP A 98 8.05 0.31 -12.91
C ASP A 98 9.13 -0.05 -11.88
N ILE A 99 9.20 0.69 -10.77
CA ILE A 99 10.14 0.41 -9.67
C ILE A 99 9.76 -0.89 -8.95
N MET A 100 8.47 -1.11 -8.70
CA MET A 100 7.99 -2.36 -8.09
C MET A 100 8.43 -3.59 -8.90
N LEU A 101 8.24 -3.55 -10.23
CA LEU A 101 8.63 -4.62 -11.13
C LEU A 101 10.15 -4.82 -11.18
N ALA A 102 10.92 -3.72 -11.28
CA ALA A 102 12.38 -3.76 -11.33
C ALA A 102 13.00 -4.32 -10.03
N LEU A 103 12.39 -4.05 -8.89
CA LEU A 103 12.79 -4.57 -7.57
C LEU A 103 12.33 -6.02 -7.33
N GLY A 104 11.30 -6.47 -8.02
CA GLY A 104 10.59 -7.69 -7.67
C GLY A 104 9.85 -7.58 -6.32
N ALA A 105 9.49 -6.36 -5.89
CA ALA A 105 8.80 -6.11 -4.63
C ALA A 105 7.46 -6.87 -4.54
N ASP A 106 6.89 -6.94 -3.33
CA ASP A 106 5.71 -7.77 -3.06
C ASP A 106 4.43 -7.18 -3.64
N GLY A 107 4.38 -5.86 -3.85
CA GLY A 107 3.22 -5.22 -4.42
C GLY A 107 3.38 -3.72 -4.67
N VAL A 108 2.28 -3.11 -5.09
CA VAL A 108 2.16 -1.68 -5.38
C VAL A 108 0.87 -1.13 -4.75
N HIS A 109 0.91 0.11 -4.28
CA HIS A 109 -0.28 0.86 -3.88
C HIS A 109 -0.43 2.08 -4.77
N ILE A 110 -1.60 2.26 -5.39
CA ILE A 110 -1.87 3.35 -6.31
C ILE A 110 -3.11 4.14 -5.90
N GLY A 111 -3.20 5.36 -6.40
CA GLY A 111 -4.36 6.22 -6.27
C GLY A 111 -5.02 6.51 -7.61
N ARG A 112 -6.06 7.35 -7.59
CA ARG A 112 -6.87 7.70 -8.78
C ARG A 112 -6.12 8.46 -9.87
N GLY A 113 -5.06 9.17 -9.50
CA GLY A 113 -4.24 9.95 -10.44
C GLY A 113 -3.09 9.18 -11.07
N ASP A 114 -2.90 7.92 -10.66
CA ASP A 114 -1.82 7.06 -11.14
C ASP A 114 -2.26 6.23 -12.34
N LEU A 115 -1.46 5.25 -12.72
CA LEU A 115 -1.80 4.32 -13.81
C LEU A 115 -3.14 3.62 -13.50
N PRO A 116 -4.07 3.49 -14.48
CA PRO A 116 -5.35 2.82 -14.24
C PRO A 116 -5.21 1.43 -13.65
N LEU A 117 -6.03 1.13 -12.64
CA LEU A 117 -5.95 -0.13 -11.88
C LEU A 117 -5.99 -1.40 -12.76
N PRO A 118 -6.83 -1.51 -13.82
CA PRO A 118 -6.80 -2.67 -14.71
C PRO A 118 -5.42 -2.88 -15.38
N GLU A 119 -4.76 -1.80 -15.78
CA GLU A 119 -3.42 -1.87 -16.37
C GLU A 119 -2.36 -2.27 -15.35
N VAL A 120 -2.47 -1.75 -14.11
CA VAL A 120 -1.59 -2.17 -13.01
C VAL A 120 -1.77 -3.66 -12.75
N ARG A 121 -3.00 -4.15 -12.63
CA ARG A 121 -3.26 -5.58 -12.42
C ARG A 121 -2.72 -6.43 -13.57
N ARG A 122 -2.86 -5.98 -14.81
CA ARG A 122 -2.31 -6.68 -15.99
C ARG A 122 -0.77 -6.78 -15.92
N LEU A 123 -0.09 -5.73 -15.46
CA LEU A 123 1.37 -5.68 -15.37
C LEU A 123 1.91 -6.47 -14.18
N THR A 124 1.21 -6.44 -13.06
CA THR A 124 1.69 -7.00 -11.78
C THR A 124 1.33 -8.47 -11.58
N GLY A 125 0.35 -8.98 -12.34
CA GLY A 125 -0.11 -10.37 -12.21
C GLY A 125 -0.63 -10.68 -10.80
N ALA A 126 -0.02 -11.63 -10.11
CA ALA A 126 -0.39 -12.06 -8.76
C ALA A 126 0.23 -11.24 -7.61
N LYS A 127 0.91 -10.13 -7.91
CA LYS A 127 1.45 -9.24 -6.87
C LYS A 127 0.34 -8.49 -6.14
N ILE A 128 0.60 -8.08 -4.90
CA ILE A 128 -0.35 -7.30 -4.09
C ILE A 128 -0.61 -5.94 -4.75
N VAL A 129 -1.87 -5.59 -4.95
CA VAL A 129 -2.28 -4.27 -5.46
C VAL A 129 -3.26 -3.62 -4.50
N GLY A 130 -2.82 -2.53 -3.87
CA GLY A 130 -3.68 -1.67 -3.06
C GLY A 130 -4.20 -0.48 -3.83
N TYR A 131 -5.39 0.00 -3.49
CA TYR A 131 -6.00 1.17 -4.11
C TYR A 131 -6.56 2.16 -3.08
N SER A 132 -6.33 3.46 -3.29
CA SER A 132 -6.82 4.52 -2.40
C SER A 132 -8.28 4.85 -2.69
N VAL A 133 -9.15 4.80 -1.68
CA VAL A 133 -10.57 5.11 -1.78
C VAL A 133 -11.02 6.12 -0.73
N ASN A 134 -12.01 6.95 -1.08
CA ASN A 134 -12.69 7.86 -0.15
C ASN A 134 -14.20 8.00 -0.45
N THR A 135 -14.74 7.21 -1.39
CA THR A 135 -16.17 7.11 -1.69
C THR A 135 -16.53 5.66 -2.00
N LEU A 136 -17.82 5.33 -1.96
CA LEU A 136 -18.33 4.02 -2.40
C LEU A 136 -18.08 3.76 -3.88
N GLU A 137 -18.16 4.79 -4.73
CA GLU A 137 -17.82 4.67 -6.15
C GLU A 137 -16.37 4.19 -6.35
N HIS A 138 -15.43 4.76 -5.59
CA HIS A 138 -14.02 4.33 -5.65
C HIS A 138 -13.82 2.91 -5.12
N LEU A 139 -14.58 2.50 -4.10
CA LEU A 139 -14.56 1.13 -3.58
C LEU A 139 -15.01 0.15 -4.68
N TYR A 140 -16.19 0.38 -5.26
CA TYR A 140 -16.72 -0.50 -6.32
C TYR A 140 -15.81 -0.56 -7.54
N TYR A 141 -15.20 0.56 -7.92
CA TYR A 141 -14.19 0.56 -8.97
C TYR A 141 -12.98 -0.30 -8.60
N ALA A 142 -12.47 -0.19 -7.38
CA ALA A 142 -11.32 -0.97 -6.91
C ALA A 142 -11.60 -2.47 -6.94
N GLU A 143 -12.75 -2.90 -6.43
CA GLU A 143 -13.18 -4.30 -6.41
C GLU A 143 -13.37 -4.87 -7.83
N ALA A 144 -14.06 -4.13 -8.69
CA ALA A 144 -14.32 -4.56 -10.07
C ALA A 144 -13.04 -4.69 -10.92
N ASN A 145 -11.97 -4.00 -10.53
CA ASN A 145 -10.72 -3.96 -11.29
C ASN A 145 -9.54 -4.66 -10.59
N GLY A 146 -9.82 -5.46 -9.56
CA GLY A 146 -8.87 -6.41 -8.99
C GLY A 146 -7.87 -5.81 -7.99
N ALA A 147 -8.26 -4.82 -7.19
CA ALA A 147 -7.52 -4.47 -5.98
C ALA A 147 -7.59 -5.62 -4.97
N ASP A 148 -6.51 -5.89 -4.25
CA ASP A 148 -6.46 -6.89 -3.19
C ASP A 148 -6.88 -6.29 -1.85
N TYR A 149 -6.70 -5.00 -1.66
CA TYR A 149 -7.15 -4.24 -0.50
C TYR A 149 -7.35 -2.77 -0.89
N VAL A 150 -8.08 -2.05 -0.06
CA VAL A 150 -8.27 -0.61 -0.20
C VAL A 150 -7.75 0.17 1.00
N GLY A 151 -7.08 1.30 0.71
CA GLY A 151 -6.72 2.31 1.70
C GLY A 151 -7.84 3.35 1.80
N VAL A 152 -8.58 3.34 2.90
CA VAL A 152 -9.75 4.20 3.11
C VAL A 152 -9.37 5.46 3.86
N GLY A 153 -9.50 6.63 3.23
CA GLY A 153 -9.15 7.87 3.90
C GLY A 153 -9.17 9.13 3.04
N PRO A 154 -8.84 10.29 3.68
CA PRO A 154 -8.35 10.43 5.05
C PRO A 154 -9.47 10.26 6.08
N VAL A 155 -9.22 9.45 7.13
CA VAL A 155 -10.23 9.26 8.19
C VAL A 155 -10.24 10.45 9.14
N PHE A 156 -9.07 10.95 9.50
CA PHE A 156 -8.88 12.14 10.33
C PHE A 156 -8.03 13.18 9.61
N SER A 157 -8.02 14.41 10.12
CA SER A 157 -7.14 15.46 9.60
C SER A 157 -5.67 15.02 9.66
N THR A 158 -4.92 15.29 8.60
CA THR A 158 -3.51 14.89 8.48
C THR A 158 -2.70 15.92 7.73
N GLY A 159 -1.48 16.18 8.18
CA GLY A 159 -0.51 17.00 7.46
C GLY A 159 0.47 16.21 6.60
N THR A 160 0.35 14.89 6.54
CA THR A 160 1.31 14.04 5.81
C THR A 160 1.02 13.99 4.31
N LYS A 161 -0.25 13.97 3.92
CA LYS A 161 -0.70 14.00 2.54
C LYS A 161 -1.59 15.23 2.35
N THR A 162 -1.22 16.13 1.45
CA THR A 162 -1.92 17.41 1.22
C THR A 162 -2.98 17.34 0.11
N ASP A 163 -2.89 16.35 -0.77
CA ASP A 163 -3.78 16.10 -1.90
C ASP A 163 -4.92 15.09 -1.54
N THR A 164 -5.38 15.14 -0.29
CA THR A 164 -6.49 14.29 0.18
C THR A 164 -7.83 14.96 -0.06
N GLY A 165 -8.85 14.16 -0.36
CA GLY A 165 -10.25 14.60 -0.35
C GLY A 165 -10.71 15.01 1.07
N PRO A 166 -12.02 15.28 1.24
CA PRO A 166 -12.59 15.62 2.54
C PRO A 166 -12.36 14.50 3.56
N VAL A 167 -12.23 14.89 4.83
CA VAL A 167 -12.10 13.96 5.95
C VAL A 167 -13.39 13.15 6.09
N LEU A 168 -13.26 11.81 6.11
CA LEU A 168 -14.40 10.89 6.18
C LEU A 168 -15.02 10.79 7.57
N GLY A 169 -14.19 10.89 8.60
CA GLY A 169 -14.59 10.58 9.97
C GLY A 169 -14.95 9.10 10.15
N GLN A 170 -15.36 8.76 11.38
CA GLN A 170 -15.73 7.38 11.72
C GLN A 170 -16.93 6.86 10.91
N LYS A 171 -17.95 7.70 10.69
CA LYS A 171 -19.16 7.31 9.93
C LYS A 171 -18.86 7.00 8.47
N GLY A 172 -18.04 7.83 7.81
CA GLY A 172 -17.65 7.59 6.42
C GLY A 172 -16.75 6.34 6.27
N LEU A 173 -15.85 6.10 7.23
CA LEU A 173 -15.05 4.89 7.28
C LEU A 173 -15.95 3.65 7.42
N ALA A 174 -16.87 3.63 8.39
CA ALA A 174 -17.77 2.51 8.64
C ALA A 174 -18.66 2.21 7.42
N ALA A 175 -19.22 3.22 6.76
CA ALA A 175 -20.05 3.04 5.57
C ALA A 175 -19.28 2.40 4.39
N ILE A 176 -18.00 2.74 4.22
CA ILE A 176 -17.18 2.12 3.17
C ILE A 176 -16.83 0.67 3.55
N ILE A 177 -16.49 0.42 4.83
CA ILE A 177 -16.16 -0.94 5.31
C ILE A 177 -17.37 -1.86 5.22
N GLU A 178 -18.55 -1.41 5.59
CA GLU A 178 -19.79 -2.20 5.52
C GLU A 178 -20.12 -2.62 4.08
N ALA A 179 -19.82 -1.79 3.10
CA ALA A 179 -20.05 -2.08 1.68
C ALA A 179 -18.93 -2.91 1.02
N ALA A 180 -17.77 -3.07 1.69
CA ALA A 180 -16.59 -3.66 1.08
C ALA A 180 -16.60 -5.20 1.14
N HIS A 181 -16.14 -5.83 0.03
CA HIS A 181 -15.90 -7.27 -0.08
C HIS A 181 -14.41 -7.64 0.00
N ILE A 182 -13.52 -6.63 -0.01
CA ILE A 182 -12.08 -6.78 0.15
C ILE A 182 -11.60 -6.04 1.41
N PRO A 183 -10.45 -6.42 2.01
CA PRO A 183 -9.95 -5.80 3.22
C PRO A 183 -9.78 -4.29 3.09
N CYS A 184 -10.25 -3.55 4.11
CA CYS A 184 -10.12 -2.10 4.23
C CYS A 184 -9.09 -1.73 5.28
N VAL A 185 -8.07 -0.94 4.92
CA VAL A 185 -7.13 -0.36 5.86
C VAL A 185 -7.39 1.14 5.99
N ALA A 186 -7.60 1.62 7.23
CA ALA A 186 -7.84 3.03 7.48
C ALA A 186 -6.55 3.84 7.39
N ILE A 187 -6.58 4.99 6.73
CA ILE A 187 -5.42 5.89 6.59
C ILE A 187 -5.82 7.36 6.81
N GLY A 188 -4.86 8.16 7.25
CA GLY A 188 -4.98 9.60 7.46
C GLY A 188 -5.30 9.95 8.89
N GLY A 189 -4.30 10.51 9.59
CA GLY A 189 -4.37 11.00 10.95
C GLY A 189 -4.58 9.93 12.05
N VAL A 190 -4.43 8.65 11.72
CA VAL A 190 -4.54 7.56 12.69
C VAL A 190 -3.31 7.55 13.61
N ASN A 191 -3.57 7.40 14.92
CA ASN A 191 -2.56 7.34 15.99
C ASN A 191 -3.11 6.61 17.21
N THR A 192 -2.35 6.56 18.30
CA THR A 192 -2.73 5.85 19.54
C THR A 192 -3.99 6.38 20.22
N THR A 193 -4.40 7.63 19.97
CA THR A 193 -5.60 8.23 20.62
C THR A 193 -6.90 7.90 19.89
N ASN A 194 -6.84 7.46 18.62
CA ASN A 194 -8.03 7.23 17.78
C ASN A 194 -8.07 5.87 17.06
N VAL A 195 -7.02 5.04 17.18
CA VAL A 195 -6.96 3.73 16.52
C VAL A 195 -8.07 2.78 17.00
N ASP A 196 -8.46 2.83 18.27
CA ASP A 196 -9.54 1.99 18.80
C ASP A 196 -10.88 2.27 18.08
N MET A 197 -11.11 3.53 17.71
CA MET A 197 -12.27 3.96 16.92
C MET A 197 -12.24 3.41 15.48
N VAL A 198 -11.05 3.33 14.91
CA VAL A 198 -10.83 2.74 13.58
C VAL A 198 -11.13 1.25 13.59
N MET A 199 -10.63 0.54 14.61
CA MET A 199 -10.85 -0.91 14.72
C MET A 199 -12.33 -1.22 15.04
N ALA A 200 -12.99 -0.43 15.89
CA ALA A 200 -14.42 -0.56 16.16
C ALA A 200 -15.30 -0.33 14.93
N ALA A 201 -14.81 0.37 13.89
CA ALA A 201 -15.50 0.50 12.62
C ALA A 201 -15.35 -0.75 11.71
N GLY A 202 -14.59 -1.75 12.11
CA GLY A 202 -14.38 -3.00 11.35
C GLY A 202 -13.23 -2.96 10.35
N ALA A 203 -12.29 -2.02 10.45
CA ALA A 203 -11.11 -1.98 9.59
C ALA A 203 -10.23 -3.23 9.81
N ALA A 204 -9.62 -3.75 8.74
CA ALA A 204 -8.63 -4.83 8.83
C ALA A 204 -7.34 -4.40 9.56
N GLY A 205 -7.15 -3.08 9.67
CA GLY A 205 -6.03 -2.45 10.33
C GLY A 205 -5.91 -0.97 9.97
N CYS A 206 -4.76 -0.38 10.25
CA CYS A 206 -4.50 1.02 9.93
C CYS A 206 -3.15 1.23 9.25
N CYS A 207 -3.11 2.21 8.33
CA CYS A 207 -1.89 2.71 7.74
C CYS A 207 -1.48 4.01 8.42
N VAL A 208 -0.27 4.03 8.95
CA VAL A 208 0.30 5.16 9.70
C VAL A 208 1.60 5.65 9.04
N VAL A 209 1.93 6.90 9.25
CA VAL A 209 3.20 7.52 8.85
C VAL A 209 3.82 8.22 10.06
N SER A 210 3.38 9.44 10.35
CA SER A 210 3.93 10.28 11.41
C SER A 210 3.73 9.73 12.83
N ALA A 211 2.70 8.92 13.05
CA ALA A 211 2.47 8.28 14.34
C ALA A 211 3.58 7.31 14.75
N VAL A 212 4.36 6.83 13.78
CA VAL A 212 5.51 5.94 14.00
C VAL A 212 6.81 6.65 13.65
N LEU A 213 7.00 7.12 12.40
CA LEU A 213 8.26 7.73 11.95
C LEU A 213 8.52 9.11 12.58
N GLY A 214 7.50 9.80 13.07
CA GLY A 214 7.64 11.06 13.79
C GLY A 214 7.84 10.90 15.31
N ALA A 215 7.83 9.68 15.82
CA ALA A 215 8.07 9.39 17.23
C ALA A 215 9.58 9.37 17.55
N THR A 216 9.94 9.66 18.80
CA THR A 216 11.33 9.56 19.28
C THR A 216 11.83 8.11 19.25
N ASP A 217 10.95 7.14 19.45
CA ASP A 217 11.22 5.70 19.36
C ASP A 217 10.17 5.05 18.46
N PRO A 218 10.46 4.83 17.17
CA PRO A 218 9.55 4.18 16.23
C PRO A 218 9.14 2.75 16.63
N ARG A 219 10.02 2.02 17.32
CA ARG A 219 9.71 0.68 17.80
C ARG A 219 8.64 0.71 18.90
N GLN A 220 8.80 1.57 19.89
CA GLN A 220 7.82 1.71 20.97
C GLN A 220 6.48 2.20 20.43
N ALA A 221 6.49 3.20 19.53
CA ALA A 221 5.27 3.72 18.92
C ALA A 221 4.51 2.66 18.10
N ALA A 222 5.24 1.81 17.37
CA ALA A 222 4.65 0.69 16.65
C ALA A 222 4.07 -0.37 17.60
N ASP A 223 4.80 -0.74 18.67
CA ASP A 223 4.35 -1.71 19.68
C ASP A 223 3.08 -1.26 20.40
N GLU A 224 2.98 0.01 20.75
CA GLU A 224 1.78 0.58 21.37
C GLU A 224 0.56 0.51 20.43
N LEU A 225 0.73 0.87 19.15
CA LEU A 225 -0.32 0.78 18.14
C LEU A 225 -0.73 -0.67 17.89
N TYR A 226 0.24 -1.55 17.69
CA TYR A 226 -0.02 -2.97 17.40
C TYR A 226 -0.78 -3.65 18.55
N LYS A 227 -0.41 -3.37 19.81
CA LYS A 227 -1.12 -3.89 20.98
C LYS A 227 -2.58 -3.44 21.05
N ARG A 228 -2.89 -2.19 20.65
CA ARG A 228 -4.29 -1.70 20.62
C ARG A 228 -5.07 -2.39 19.50
N ILE A 229 -4.50 -2.46 18.29
CA ILE A 229 -5.10 -3.13 17.12
C ILE A 229 -5.40 -4.62 17.42
N SER A 230 -4.49 -5.30 18.12
CA SER A 230 -4.62 -6.74 18.40
C SER A 230 -5.58 -7.07 19.55
N LYS A 231 -6.06 -6.08 20.29
CA LYS A 231 -7.06 -6.28 21.36
C LYS A 231 -8.50 -6.09 20.87
N SER A 232 -8.66 -5.54 19.70
CA SER A 232 -9.96 -5.28 19.05
C SER A 232 -10.36 -6.44 18.17
#